data_4b921cd027dcd507e4880be9e281ad98
#
_entry.id   4b921cd027dcd507e4880be9e281ad98
#
_cell.length_a   1.000
_cell.length_b   1.000
_cell.length_c   1.000
_cell.angle_alpha   90.00
_cell.angle_beta   90.00
_cell.angle_gamma   90.00
#
_symmetry.space_group_name_H-M   'P 1'
#
loop_
_entity.id
_entity.type
_entity.pdbx_description
1 polymer ?
#
loop_
_entity_poly.entity_id
_entity_poly.type
_entity_poly.pdbx_seq_one_letter_code
_entity_poly.pdbx_strand_id
1 'polypeptide(L)'
;MKEYYAARAKEYDQIYAKPERQVDLRLIEQWLPARFENARVLEIAAGTGYWTQFIAPVASNVLGLDASAETLQIAQARPNNESVQWLVGDAYALPAPVEPYDAAFAGFWFSHVPLARQKEFLLGLNKTLRSGARVVMLDNLYVEGNSTPLTEPDPEGNTYQVRTLADGSTHRVLKNYPNEFDLCELVAPFGEQATYTTWQYYWAFEYVLR
;
A
#
# COMPACT_ATOMS: atom_id res chain seq x y z
N MET A 1 -5.89 12.45 -7.78
CA MET A 1 -6.01 11.09 -7.18
C MET A 1 -6.95 11.06 -5.96
N LYS A 2 -6.83 12.00 -5.00
CA LYS A 2 -7.68 12.02 -3.79
C LYS A 2 -9.19 11.98 -4.11
N GLU A 3 -9.66 12.84 -5.00
CA GLU A 3 -11.07 12.88 -5.43
C GLU A 3 -11.55 11.56 -6.05
N TYR A 4 -10.72 10.92 -6.87
CA TYR A 4 -11.01 9.62 -7.46
C TYR A 4 -11.23 8.54 -6.38
N TYR A 5 -10.34 8.46 -5.38
CA TYR A 5 -10.45 7.45 -4.33
C TYR A 5 -11.61 7.73 -3.37
N ALA A 6 -11.90 9.00 -3.06
CA ALA A 6 -13.07 9.38 -2.28
C ALA A 6 -14.38 8.98 -2.99
N ALA A 7 -14.52 9.29 -4.28
CA ALA A 7 -15.68 8.90 -5.08
C ALA A 7 -15.85 7.37 -5.17
N ARG A 8 -14.74 6.64 -5.19
CA ARG A 8 -14.71 5.17 -5.32
C ARG A 8 -14.85 4.43 -3.99
N ALA A 9 -14.81 5.11 -2.82
CA ALA A 9 -14.69 4.47 -1.52
C ALA A 9 -15.66 3.30 -1.31
N LYS A 10 -16.94 3.47 -1.67
CA LYS A 10 -18.00 2.44 -1.52
C LYS A 10 -17.81 1.23 -2.45
N GLU A 11 -17.13 1.39 -3.56
CA GLU A 11 -16.91 0.35 -4.58
C GLU A 11 -15.48 -0.22 -4.50
N TYR A 12 -14.64 0.36 -3.65
CA TYR A 12 -13.22 0.01 -3.63
C TYR A 12 -12.99 -1.47 -3.40
N ASP A 13 -13.72 -2.07 -2.47
CA ASP A 13 -13.55 -3.48 -2.09
C ASP A 13 -13.94 -4.49 -3.20
N GLN A 14 -14.61 -4.03 -4.27
CA GLN A 14 -14.89 -4.90 -5.44
C GLN A 14 -13.59 -5.44 -6.08
N ILE A 15 -12.45 -4.75 -5.91
CA ILE A 15 -11.14 -5.26 -6.37
C ILE A 15 -10.76 -6.58 -5.69
N TYR A 16 -11.20 -6.78 -4.44
CA TYR A 16 -10.96 -7.99 -3.66
C TYR A 16 -11.99 -9.10 -3.93
N ALA A 17 -13.09 -8.80 -4.62
CA ALA A 17 -14.15 -9.76 -4.94
C ALA A 17 -13.93 -10.51 -6.27
N LYS A 18 -12.89 -10.18 -7.02
CA LYS A 18 -12.59 -10.80 -8.31
C LYS A 18 -12.31 -12.30 -8.16
N PRO A 19 -13.08 -13.21 -8.84
CA PRO A 19 -12.96 -14.65 -8.65
C PRO A 19 -11.56 -15.19 -8.94
N GLU A 20 -10.93 -14.70 -10.01
CA GLU A 20 -9.61 -15.16 -10.45
C GLU A 20 -8.48 -14.80 -9.46
N ARG A 21 -8.72 -13.85 -8.56
CA ARG A 21 -7.74 -13.38 -7.59
C ARG A 21 -7.86 -14.02 -6.21
N GLN A 22 -8.90 -14.83 -5.98
CA GLN A 22 -9.20 -15.35 -4.66
C GLN A 22 -8.09 -16.25 -4.10
N VAL A 23 -7.43 -17.05 -4.94
CA VAL A 23 -6.33 -17.92 -4.49
C VAL A 23 -5.18 -17.06 -3.92
N ASP A 24 -4.74 -16.06 -4.68
CA ASP A 24 -3.66 -15.18 -4.24
C ASP A 24 -4.03 -14.40 -2.98
N LEU A 25 -5.25 -13.86 -2.93
CA LEU A 25 -5.72 -13.12 -1.75
C LEU A 25 -5.68 -13.97 -0.49
N ARG A 26 -6.17 -15.22 -0.53
CA ARG A 26 -6.11 -16.14 0.62
C ARG A 26 -4.67 -16.44 1.06
N LEU A 27 -3.75 -16.60 0.09
CA LEU A 27 -2.33 -16.78 0.40
C LEU A 27 -1.70 -15.55 1.06
N ILE A 28 -2.00 -14.35 0.55
CA ILE A 28 -1.48 -13.10 1.09
C ILE A 28 -2.06 -12.82 2.48
N GLU A 29 -3.35 -13.06 2.70
CA GLU A 29 -4.00 -12.90 4.01
C GLU A 29 -3.39 -13.79 5.10
N GLN A 30 -2.89 -14.99 4.71
CA GLN A 30 -2.16 -15.88 5.61
C GLN A 30 -0.69 -15.46 5.77
N TRP A 31 -0.09 -14.93 4.72
CA TRP A 31 1.31 -14.53 4.68
C TRP A 31 1.58 -13.24 5.46
N LEU A 32 0.69 -12.25 5.35
CA LEU A 32 0.90 -10.87 5.82
C LEU A 32 1.03 -10.74 7.35
N PRO A 33 0.18 -11.37 8.18
CA PRO A 33 0.20 -11.18 9.64
C PRO A 33 1.55 -11.45 10.29
N ALA A 34 2.25 -12.50 9.88
CA ALA A 34 3.54 -12.89 10.47
C ALA A 34 4.65 -11.80 10.34
N ARG A 35 4.45 -10.79 9.50
CA ARG A 35 5.38 -9.67 9.31
C ARG A 35 5.23 -8.59 10.39
N PHE A 36 4.13 -8.64 11.15
CA PHE A 36 3.72 -7.56 12.05
C PHE A 36 3.44 -8.04 13.48
N GLU A 37 3.77 -9.29 13.81
CA GLU A 37 3.55 -9.85 15.15
C GLU A 37 4.23 -8.99 16.23
N ASN A 38 3.44 -8.53 17.20
CA ASN A 38 3.87 -7.69 18.32
C ASN A 38 4.49 -6.33 17.92
N ALA A 39 4.39 -5.92 16.66
CA ALA A 39 4.96 -4.67 16.17
C ALA A 39 4.01 -3.48 16.36
N ARG A 40 4.57 -2.29 16.59
CA ARG A 40 3.88 -1.02 16.36
C ARG A 40 3.97 -0.71 14.87
N VAL A 41 2.83 -0.67 14.21
CA VAL A 41 2.74 -0.59 12.74
C VAL A 41 2.22 0.77 12.30
N LEU A 42 2.88 1.37 11.30
CA LEU A 42 2.34 2.47 10.52
C LEU A 42 1.85 1.92 9.17
N GLU A 43 0.54 2.00 8.92
CA GLU A 43 -0.04 1.64 7.64
C GLU A 43 -0.31 2.88 6.81
N ILE A 44 0.32 2.94 5.62
CA ILE A 44 0.21 4.06 4.67
C ILE A 44 -0.88 3.75 3.63
N ALA A 45 -1.74 4.74 3.36
CA ALA A 45 -2.87 4.61 2.43
C ALA A 45 -3.75 3.40 2.78
N ALA A 46 -4.14 3.32 4.06
CA ALA A 46 -4.90 2.19 4.61
C ALA A 46 -6.26 1.96 3.93
N GLY A 47 -6.78 2.98 3.24
CA GLY A 47 -8.00 2.89 2.44
C GLY A 47 -9.20 2.45 3.28
N THR A 48 -9.88 1.40 2.82
CA THR A 48 -11.04 0.81 3.50
C THR A 48 -10.66 -0.16 4.63
N GLY A 49 -9.37 -0.26 4.99
CA GLY A 49 -8.89 -1.15 6.05
C GLY A 49 -8.94 -2.64 5.71
N TYR A 50 -8.97 -3.00 4.42
CA TYR A 50 -9.02 -4.42 4.03
C TYR A 50 -7.83 -5.21 4.54
N TRP A 51 -6.62 -4.66 4.43
CA TRP A 51 -5.42 -5.34 4.93
C TRP A 51 -5.22 -5.13 6.42
N THR A 52 -5.64 -3.99 6.94
CA THR A 52 -5.57 -3.66 8.37
C THR A 52 -6.22 -4.73 9.23
N GLN A 53 -7.37 -5.29 8.82
CA GLN A 53 -8.08 -6.34 9.57
C GLN A 53 -7.27 -7.62 9.79
N PHE A 54 -6.23 -7.86 8.97
CA PHE A 54 -5.33 -9.01 9.12
C PHE A 54 -4.07 -8.65 9.91
N ILE A 55 -3.69 -7.37 9.93
CA ILE A 55 -2.53 -6.85 10.66
C ILE A 55 -2.89 -6.56 12.12
N ALA A 56 -4.00 -5.90 12.36
CA ALA A 56 -4.41 -5.41 13.68
C ALA A 56 -4.50 -6.51 14.77
N PRO A 57 -4.98 -7.74 14.46
CA PRO A 57 -5.06 -8.79 15.50
C PRO A 57 -3.72 -9.29 16.02
N VAL A 58 -2.63 -9.10 15.27
CA VAL A 58 -1.29 -9.61 15.63
C VAL A 58 -0.32 -8.49 16.02
N ALA A 59 -0.58 -7.27 15.60
CA ALA A 59 0.21 -6.10 15.93
C ALA A 59 -0.04 -5.64 17.38
N SER A 60 0.96 -5.02 18.01
CA SER A 60 0.78 -4.39 19.33
C SER A 60 -0.02 -3.09 19.25
N ASN A 61 0.09 -2.38 18.15
CA ASN A 61 -0.64 -1.16 17.82
C ASN A 61 -0.58 -0.89 16.33
N VAL A 62 -1.64 -0.32 15.75
CA VAL A 62 -1.67 0.11 14.34
C VAL A 62 -2.15 1.55 14.26
N LEU A 63 -1.39 2.40 13.54
CA LEU A 63 -1.86 3.68 13.03
C LEU A 63 -2.12 3.52 11.53
N GLY A 64 -3.40 3.56 11.13
CA GLY A 64 -3.80 3.58 9.73
C GLY A 64 -3.96 5.01 9.24
N LEU A 65 -3.15 5.42 8.25
CA LEU A 65 -3.20 6.73 7.63
C LEU A 65 -3.77 6.64 6.22
N ASP A 66 -4.73 7.51 5.91
CA ASP A 66 -5.24 7.69 4.54
C ASP A 66 -5.59 9.15 4.28
N ALA A 67 -5.52 9.58 3.02
CA ALA A 67 -5.87 10.96 2.63
C ALA A 67 -7.39 11.20 2.55
N SER A 68 -8.22 10.13 2.51
CA SER A 68 -9.68 10.19 2.40
C SER A 68 -10.33 9.81 3.73
N ALA A 69 -11.08 10.75 4.31
CA ALA A 69 -11.91 10.48 5.49
C ALA A 69 -13.01 9.45 5.19
N GLU A 70 -13.53 9.44 3.95
CA GLU A 70 -14.60 8.54 3.51
C GLU A 70 -14.15 7.07 3.53
N THR A 71 -12.91 6.79 3.08
CA THR A 71 -12.36 5.43 3.14
C THR A 71 -12.10 5.00 4.58
N LEU A 72 -11.58 5.92 5.42
CA LEU A 72 -11.34 5.62 6.84
C LEU A 72 -12.64 5.36 7.64
N GLN A 73 -13.77 5.98 7.28
CA GLN A 73 -15.06 5.65 7.88
C GLN A 73 -15.46 4.19 7.61
N ILE A 74 -15.17 3.67 6.42
CA ILE A 74 -15.40 2.26 6.09
C ILE A 74 -14.44 1.38 6.88
N ALA A 75 -13.16 1.76 6.98
CA ALA A 75 -12.14 1.04 7.72
C ALA A 75 -12.48 0.89 9.20
N GLN A 76 -12.97 1.96 9.83
CA GLN A 76 -13.40 1.97 11.23
C GLN A 76 -14.55 1.00 11.53
N ALA A 77 -15.44 0.77 10.56
CA ALA A 77 -16.58 -0.14 10.70
C ALA A 77 -16.22 -1.60 10.39
N ARG A 78 -15.00 -1.89 9.97
CA ARG A 78 -14.56 -3.25 9.62
C ARG A 78 -14.20 -4.04 10.88
N PRO A 79 -14.56 -5.36 10.95
CA PRO A 79 -14.17 -6.19 12.08
C PRO A 79 -12.64 -6.25 12.23
N ASN A 80 -12.18 -6.46 13.46
CA ASN A 80 -10.79 -6.51 13.89
C ASN A 80 -10.03 -5.17 13.81
N ASN A 81 -10.72 -4.07 13.51
CA ASN A 81 -10.11 -2.74 13.41
C ASN A 81 -10.44 -1.84 14.62
N GLU A 82 -11.06 -2.37 15.67
CA GLU A 82 -11.53 -1.62 16.85
C GLU A 82 -10.38 -0.96 17.63
N SER A 83 -9.19 -1.61 17.64
CA SER A 83 -7.99 -1.11 18.31
C SER A 83 -7.12 -0.21 17.46
N VAL A 84 -7.47 -0.02 16.18
CA VAL A 84 -6.68 0.76 15.23
C VAL A 84 -6.89 2.25 15.45
N GLN A 85 -5.81 3.01 15.50
CA GLN A 85 -5.86 4.47 15.43
C GLN A 85 -5.91 4.91 13.96
N TRP A 86 -6.82 5.83 13.65
CA TRP A 86 -7.02 6.30 12.28
C TRP A 86 -6.66 7.77 12.15
N LEU A 87 -5.90 8.11 11.11
CA LEU A 87 -5.44 9.47 10.84
C LEU A 87 -5.71 9.85 9.39
N VAL A 88 -6.47 10.92 9.19
CA VAL A 88 -6.55 11.56 7.88
C VAL A 88 -5.27 12.35 7.65
N GLY A 89 -4.46 11.96 6.64
CA GLY A 89 -3.16 12.56 6.43
C GLY A 89 -2.59 12.30 5.04
N ASP A 90 -1.47 12.97 4.77
CA ASP A 90 -0.73 12.82 3.51
C ASP A 90 0.46 11.86 3.71
N ALA A 91 0.55 10.85 2.86
CA ALA A 91 1.65 9.88 2.85
C ALA A 91 3.05 10.52 2.63
N TYR A 92 3.10 11.72 2.08
CA TYR A 92 4.34 12.49 1.89
C TYR A 92 4.65 13.46 3.05
N ALA A 93 3.73 13.63 3.98
CA ALA A 93 3.87 14.53 5.13
C ALA A 93 3.48 13.82 6.42
N LEU A 94 4.17 12.70 6.70
CA LEU A 94 3.90 11.88 7.87
C LEU A 94 4.19 12.65 9.16
N PRO A 95 3.32 12.59 10.18
CA PRO A 95 3.58 13.20 11.47
C PRO A 95 4.75 12.50 12.15
N ALA A 96 5.58 13.29 12.84
CA ALA A 96 6.64 12.73 13.68
C ALA A 96 6.00 11.90 14.82
N PRO A 97 6.31 10.61 14.93
CA PRO A 97 5.75 9.78 16.00
C PRO A 97 6.41 10.13 17.35
N VAL A 98 5.67 9.95 18.45
CA VAL A 98 6.22 10.07 19.81
C VAL A 98 7.28 9.00 20.05
N GLU A 99 7.02 7.80 19.56
CA GLU A 99 7.96 6.68 19.53
C GLU A 99 8.00 6.11 18.12
N PRO A 100 9.20 5.80 17.57
CA PRO A 100 9.32 5.23 16.24
C PRO A 100 8.55 3.91 16.09
N TYR A 101 8.04 3.64 14.89
CA TYR A 101 7.35 2.40 14.59
C TYR A 101 8.35 1.25 14.37
N ASP A 102 7.91 0.02 14.70
CA ASP A 102 8.67 -1.23 14.49
C ASP A 102 8.52 -1.74 13.07
N ALA A 103 7.42 -1.40 12.41
CA ALA A 103 7.15 -1.80 11.04
C ALA A 103 6.26 -0.79 10.31
N ALA A 104 6.34 -0.83 8.98
CA ALA A 104 5.42 -0.10 8.11
C ALA A 104 4.83 -1.01 7.04
N PHE A 105 3.58 -0.73 6.66
CA PHE A 105 2.88 -1.37 5.57
C PHE A 105 2.36 -0.35 4.57
N ALA A 106 2.50 -0.64 3.27
CA ALA A 106 1.92 0.17 2.19
C ALA A 106 1.28 -0.77 1.15
N GLY A 107 -0.03 -0.98 1.28
CA GLY A 107 -0.80 -1.83 0.37
C GLY A 107 -1.40 -1.03 -0.79
N PHE A 108 -1.10 -1.41 -2.05
CA PHE A 108 -1.63 -0.77 -3.27
C PHE A 108 -1.40 0.75 -3.37
N TRP A 109 -0.34 1.21 -2.74
CA TRP A 109 0.06 2.61 -2.71
C TRP A 109 1.29 2.90 -3.57
N PHE A 110 2.35 2.08 -3.47
CA PHE A 110 3.65 2.40 -4.05
C PHE A 110 3.61 2.57 -5.58
N SER A 111 2.77 1.82 -6.28
CA SER A 111 2.53 1.98 -7.71
C SER A 111 1.91 3.33 -8.10
N HIS A 112 1.34 4.06 -7.16
CA HIS A 112 0.78 5.40 -7.34
C HIS A 112 1.75 6.54 -6.98
N VAL A 113 2.98 6.18 -6.60
CA VAL A 113 4.05 7.13 -6.33
C VAL A 113 4.78 7.44 -7.65
N PRO A 114 4.87 8.70 -8.09
CA PRO A 114 5.67 9.07 -9.26
C PRO A 114 7.12 8.61 -9.12
N LEU A 115 7.73 8.13 -10.19
CA LEU A 115 9.10 7.60 -10.18
C LEU A 115 10.08 8.59 -9.53
N ALA A 116 9.99 9.87 -9.90
CA ALA A 116 10.84 10.93 -9.35
C ALA A 116 10.65 11.14 -7.83
N ARG A 117 9.53 10.70 -7.24
CA ARG A 117 9.21 10.88 -5.82
C ARG A 117 9.33 9.62 -4.97
N GLN A 118 9.64 8.47 -5.56
CA GLN A 118 9.74 7.20 -4.81
C GLN A 118 10.78 7.26 -3.69
N LYS A 119 11.97 7.81 -3.99
CA LYS A 119 13.03 7.99 -2.98
C LYS A 119 12.61 8.97 -1.87
N GLU A 120 11.98 10.09 -2.22
CA GLU A 120 11.43 11.06 -1.27
C GLU A 120 10.44 10.40 -0.30
N PHE A 121 9.48 9.63 -0.87
CA PHE A 121 8.49 8.90 -0.09
C PHE A 121 9.14 7.93 0.90
N LEU A 122 10.06 7.07 0.44
CA LEU A 122 10.71 6.09 1.31
C LEU A 122 11.57 6.76 2.40
N LEU A 123 12.30 7.83 2.08
CA LEU A 123 13.06 8.57 3.07
C LEU A 123 12.15 9.26 4.10
N GLY A 124 10.98 9.74 3.68
CA GLY A 124 9.96 10.29 4.57
C GLY A 124 9.41 9.23 5.52
N LEU A 125 9.07 8.05 4.99
CA LEU A 125 8.60 6.91 5.75
C LEU A 125 9.67 6.44 6.77
N ASN A 126 10.90 6.25 6.33
CA ASN A 126 12.00 5.75 7.16
C ASN A 126 12.28 6.64 8.39
N LYS A 127 12.03 7.97 8.30
CA LYS A 127 12.16 8.89 9.45
C LYS A 127 11.17 8.58 10.59
N THR A 128 10.09 7.86 10.32
CA THR A 128 9.09 7.48 11.33
C THR A 128 9.40 6.14 11.98
N LEU A 129 10.39 5.42 11.47
CA LEU A 129 10.73 4.05 11.84
C LEU A 129 12.00 4.00 12.68
N ARG A 130 12.13 2.99 13.53
CA ARG A 130 13.40 2.69 14.21
C ARG A 130 14.36 1.92 13.28
N SER A 131 15.64 1.93 13.60
CA SER A 131 16.57 0.98 12.99
C SER A 131 16.14 -0.45 13.28
N GLY A 132 16.27 -1.34 12.31
CA GLY A 132 15.76 -2.72 12.37
C GLY A 132 14.27 -2.85 12.10
N ALA A 133 13.55 -1.75 11.80
CA ALA A 133 12.14 -1.82 11.43
C ALA A 133 11.94 -2.52 10.08
N ARG A 134 10.86 -3.29 9.98
CA ARG A 134 10.45 -3.95 8.74
C ARG A 134 9.52 -3.06 7.93
N VAL A 135 9.79 -2.91 6.66
CA VAL A 135 8.88 -2.26 5.69
C VAL A 135 8.36 -3.30 4.72
N VAL A 136 7.04 -3.33 4.53
CA VAL A 136 6.37 -4.23 3.59
C VAL A 136 5.54 -3.41 2.62
N MET A 137 5.75 -3.62 1.34
CA MET A 137 4.94 -3.08 0.25
C MET A 137 4.24 -4.22 -0.47
N LEU A 138 2.98 -4.05 -0.80
CA LEU A 138 2.15 -5.02 -1.52
C LEU A 138 1.43 -4.31 -2.66
N ASP A 139 1.50 -4.84 -3.88
CA ASP A 139 0.77 -4.24 -5.01
C ASP A 139 0.49 -5.27 -6.12
N ASN A 140 -0.18 -4.82 -7.19
CA ASN A 140 -0.52 -5.67 -8.32
C ASN A 140 0.68 -5.88 -9.24
N LEU A 141 0.80 -7.09 -9.78
CA LEU A 141 1.55 -7.33 -11.03
C LEU A 141 0.72 -6.84 -12.23
N TYR A 142 1.40 -6.45 -13.30
CA TYR A 142 0.75 -6.27 -14.59
C TYR A 142 0.57 -7.66 -15.24
N VAL A 143 -0.69 -8.03 -15.45
CA VAL A 143 -1.04 -9.29 -16.11
C VAL A 143 -1.84 -8.96 -17.34
N GLU A 144 -1.28 -9.25 -18.50
CA GLU A 144 -1.94 -8.99 -19.78
C GLU A 144 -3.30 -9.71 -19.86
N GLY A 145 -4.30 -9.00 -20.39
CA GLY A 145 -5.68 -9.50 -20.45
C GLY A 145 -6.47 -9.42 -19.15
N ASN A 146 -5.82 -9.19 -17.99
CA ASN A 146 -6.49 -9.02 -16.69
C ASN A 146 -6.32 -7.59 -16.11
N SER A 147 -5.15 -7.00 -16.28
CA SER A 147 -4.88 -5.63 -15.85
C SER A 147 -5.54 -4.62 -16.81
N THR A 148 -6.00 -3.49 -16.28
CA THR A 148 -6.39 -2.35 -17.13
C THR A 148 -5.19 -1.93 -17.98
N PRO A 149 -5.35 -1.74 -19.29
CA PRO A 149 -4.26 -1.34 -20.18
C PRO A 149 -3.55 -0.06 -19.69
N LEU A 150 -2.25 0.00 -19.91
CA LEU A 150 -1.44 1.19 -19.64
C LEU A 150 -1.53 2.15 -20.84
N THR A 151 -1.47 3.45 -20.54
CA THR A 151 -1.23 4.48 -21.54
C THR A 151 0.26 4.58 -21.85
N GLU A 152 0.61 5.29 -22.92
CA GLU A 152 2.00 5.66 -23.17
C GLU A 152 2.62 6.34 -21.94
N PRO A 153 3.88 6.05 -21.61
CA PRO A 153 4.59 6.71 -20.52
C PRO A 153 4.65 8.22 -20.72
N ASP A 154 4.67 8.97 -19.62
CA ASP A 154 4.99 10.39 -19.65
C ASP A 154 6.51 10.61 -19.83
N PRO A 155 6.98 11.86 -20.02
CA PRO A 155 8.41 12.17 -20.17
C PRO A 155 9.28 11.73 -19.00
N GLU A 156 8.70 11.52 -17.81
CA GLU A 156 9.38 11.03 -16.61
C GLU A 156 9.35 9.50 -16.51
N GLY A 157 8.73 8.81 -17.47
CA GLY A 157 8.60 7.35 -17.52
C GLY A 157 7.42 6.79 -16.71
N ASN A 158 6.60 7.64 -16.08
CA ASN A 158 5.42 7.15 -15.35
C ASN A 158 4.37 6.63 -16.31
N THR A 159 3.74 5.52 -15.94
CA THR A 159 2.61 4.93 -16.65
C THR A 159 1.28 5.23 -15.96
N TYR A 160 0.19 5.15 -16.72
CA TYR A 160 -1.14 5.48 -16.22
C TYR A 160 -2.17 4.49 -16.73
N GLN A 161 -3.27 4.37 -15.99
CA GLN A 161 -4.48 3.67 -16.42
C GLN A 161 -5.63 4.66 -16.55
N VAL A 162 -6.46 4.50 -17.56
CA VAL A 162 -7.75 5.19 -17.65
C VAL A 162 -8.78 4.28 -16.99
N ARG A 163 -9.41 4.77 -15.93
CA ARG A 163 -10.40 4.02 -15.15
C ARG A 163 -11.75 4.73 -15.20
N THR A 164 -12.80 3.96 -15.41
CA THR A 164 -14.19 4.46 -15.41
C THR A 164 -14.86 4.11 -14.09
N LEU A 165 -15.52 5.07 -13.46
CA LEU A 165 -16.36 4.86 -12.28
C LEU A 165 -17.79 4.45 -12.69
N ALA A 166 -18.58 3.98 -11.72
CA ALA A 166 -19.96 3.56 -11.95
C ALA A 166 -20.86 4.70 -12.48
N ASP A 167 -20.54 5.96 -12.18
CA ASP A 167 -21.23 7.14 -12.71
C ASP A 167 -20.84 7.49 -14.16
N GLY A 168 -19.96 6.69 -14.78
CA GLY A 168 -19.47 6.88 -16.15
C GLY A 168 -18.31 7.89 -16.26
N SER A 169 -17.89 8.54 -15.19
CA SER A 169 -16.72 9.44 -15.20
C SER A 169 -15.44 8.65 -15.43
N THR A 170 -14.49 9.24 -16.17
CA THR A 170 -13.20 8.62 -16.47
C THR A 170 -12.06 9.39 -15.83
N HIS A 171 -11.12 8.66 -15.25
CA HIS A 171 -9.99 9.22 -14.53
C HIS A 171 -8.67 8.61 -15.02
N ARG A 172 -7.69 9.46 -15.30
CA ARG A 172 -6.31 9.04 -15.57
C ARG A 172 -5.59 8.86 -14.23
N VAL A 173 -5.27 7.62 -13.87
CA VAL A 173 -4.68 7.24 -12.58
C VAL A 173 -3.25 6.76 -12.82
N LEU A 174 -2.28 7.39 -12.14
CA LEU A 174 -0.89 6.95 -12.16
C LEU A 174 -0.80 5.51 -11.65
N LYS A 175 -0.14 4.64 -12.40
CA LYS A 175 0.06 3.23 -12.06
C LYS A 175 1.37 2.74 -12.66
N ASN A 176 2.41 2.77 -11.85
CA ASN A 176 3.70 2.18 -12.16
C ASN A 176 3.72 0.70 -11.73
N TYR A 177 4.58 -0.09 -12.36
CA TYR A 177 4.78 -1.50 -12.03
C TYR A 177 6.28 -1.75 -11.82
N PRO A 178 6.80 -1.43 -10.61
CA PRO A 178 8.21 -1.64 -10.32
C PRO A 178 8.53 -3.14 -10.30
N ASN A 179 9.70 -3.50 -10.78
CA ASN A 179 10.24 -4.85 -10.71
C ASN A 179 11.16 -5.02 -9.50
N GLU A 180 11.61 -6.24 -9.23
CA GLU A 180 12.50 -6.59 -8.14
C GLU A 180 13.80 -5.79 -8.17
N PHE A 181 14.43 -5.67 -9.35
CA PHE A 181 15.69 -4.97 -9.51
C PHE A 181 15.58 -3.50 -9.13
N ASP A 182 14.56 -2.81 -9.66
CA ASP A 182 14.32 -1.39 -9.38
C ASP A 182 14.09 -1.13 -7.88
N LEU A 183 13.31 -2.00 -7.23
CA LEU A 183 13.03 -1.89 -5.80
C LEU A 183 14.27 -2.15 -4.94
N CYS A 184 15.08 -3.17 -5.28
CA CYS A 184 16.33 -3.46 -4.58
C CYS A 184 17.32 -2.30 -4.69
N GLU A 185 17.52 -1.75 -5.90
CA GLU A 185 18.40 -0.58 -6.11
C GLU A 185 17.92 0.65 -5.33
N LEU A 186 16.60 0.87 -5.31
CA LEU A 186 16.00 2.00 -4.62
C LEU A 186 16.23 1.96 -3.10
N VAL A 187 16.15 0.78 -2.48
CA VAL A 187 16.31 0.62 -1.03
C VAL A 187 17.76 0.34 -0.59
N ALA A 188 18.67 -0.07 -1.49
CA ALA A 188 20.04 -0.42 -1.19
C ALA A 188 20.79 0.60 -0.30
N PRO A 189 20.58 1.93 -0.39
CA PRO A 189 21.27 2.89 0.46
C PRO A 189 20.88 2.84 1.94
N PHE A 190 19.70 2.32 2.30
CA PHE A 190 19.14 2.40 3.65
C PHE A 190 18.46 1.11 4.13
N GLY A 191 18.24 0.15 3.25
CA GLY A 191 17.63 -1.14 3.55
C GLY A 191 18.62 -2.29 3.46
N GLU A 192 18.28 -3.38 4.13
CA GLU A 192 18.96 -4.67 4.03
C GLU A 192 17.92 -5.80 4.03
N GLN A 193 18.35 -7.03 3.74
CA GLN A 193 17.46 -8.21 3.69
C GLN A 193 16.27 -8.03 2.76
N ALA A 194 16.46 -7.31 1.66
CA ALA A 194 15.40 -7.08 0.68
C ALA A 194 14.93 -8.40 0.06
N THR A 195 13.62 -8.60 0.01
CA THR A 195 12.98 -9.80 -0.54
C THR A 195 11.80 -9.42 -1.41
N TYR A 196 11.71 -10.02 -2.60
CA TYR A 196 10.62 -9.85 -3.53
C TYR A 196 9.86 -11.17 -3.68
N THR A 197 8.58 -11.17 -3.29
CA THR A 197 7.68 -12.33 -3.37
C THR A 197 6.61 -12.06 -4.40
N THR A 198 6.27 -13.06 -5.24
CA THR A 198 5.23 -12.93 -6.25
C THR A 198 4.18 -14.03 -6.12
N TRP A 199 2.94 -13.68 -6.47
CA TRP A 199 1.82 -14.55 -6.76
C TRP A 199 1.40 -14.35 -8.22
N GLN A 200 0.33 -14.89 -8.64
CA GLN A 200 -0.12 -14.76 -10.04
C GLN A 200 -0.47 -13.30 -10.40
N TYR A 201 -1.05 -12.55 -9.46
CA TYR A 201 -1.58 -11.19 -9.69
C TYR A 201 -0.96 -10.12 -8.82
N TYR A 202 -0.14 -10.49 -7.85
CA TYR A 202 0.39 -9.59 -6.84
C TYR A 202 1.88 -9.80 -6.63
N TRP A 203 2.52 -8.75 -6.13
CA TRP A 203 3.86 -8.80 -5.59
C TRP A 203 3.89 -8.22 -4.19
N ALA A 204 4.79 -8.69 -3.36
CA ALA A 204 5.18 -8.05 -2.11
C ALA A 204 6.69 -7.83 -2.12
N PHE A 205 7.11 -6.70 -1.59
CA PHE A 205 8.50 -6.37 -1.36
C PHE A 205 8.69 -5.99 0.09
N GLU A 206 9.65 -6.61 0.76
CA GLU A 206 9.98 -6.30 2.13
C GLU A 206 11.47 -6.03 2.29
N TYR A 207 11.81 -5.13 3.22
CA TYR A 207 13.19 -4.86 3.63
C TYR A 207 13.23 -4.49 5.12
N VAL A 208 14.44 -4.57 5.71
CA VAL A 208 14.73 -4.12 7.07
C VAL A 208 15.49 -2.81 6.99
N LEU A 209 15.06 -1.79 7.74
CA LEU A 209 15.73 -0.48 7.79
C LEU A 209 17.02 -0.60 8.62
N ARG A 210 18.14 -0.12 8.06
CA ARG A 210 19.43 -0.08 8.77
C ARG A 210 19.45 0.92 9.92
#